data_a6d691b15313c738ccfd0bdc5957dd80
#
_entry.id   a6d691b15313c738ccfd0bdc5957dd80
#
_cell.length_a   1.000
_cell.length_b   1.000
_cell.length_c   1.000
_cell.angle_alpha   90.00
_cell.angle_beta   90.00
_cell.angle_gamma   90.00
#
_symmetry.space_group_name_H-M   'P 1'
#
loop_
_entity.id
_entity.type
_entity.pdbx_description
1 polymer ?
#
loop_
_entity_poly.entity_id
_entity_poly.type
_entity_poly.pdbx_seq_one_letter_code
_entity_poly.pdbx_strand_id
1 'polypeptide(L)'
;LAVLDQGLVSTEVRSVPIAAHDDRPPLIVHLVPIHGAARDLFDRASAIVIVTPVVPAEVPTAEVLQGLFDLTPAEARVARGIGEGRTVEAIAGAFGISRETVRNQLKAVLAKTGLGRQVELAGLLAGTKMPPGSTAG
;
A
#
# COMPACT_ATOMS: atom_id res chain seq x y z
N LEU A 1 4.30 23.10 16.41
CA LEU A 1 4.31 24.13 15.36
C LEU A 1 5.45 25.14 15.54
N ALA A 2 5.86 25.42 16.77
CA ALA A 2 7.03 26.28 17.05
C ALA A 2 8.37 25.64 16.62
N VAL A 3 8.41 24.33 16.44
CA VAL A 3 9.61 23.58 16.02
C VAL A 3 9.92 23.77 14.53
N LEU A 4 8.97 24.23 13.73
CA LEU A 4 9.15 24.44 12.29
C LEU A 4 9.91 25.75 11.96
N ASP A 5 9.98 26.67 12.90
CA ASP A 5 10.54 28.01 12.67
C ASP A 5 12.04 28.15 13.04
N GLN A 6 12.60 27.18 13.76
CA GLN A 6 14.01 27.24 14.18
C GLN A 6 14.91 26.29 13.41
N GLY A 7 15.44 26.77 12.29
CA GLY A 7 16.66 26.21 11.73
C GLY A 7 16.48 25.04 10.78
N LEU A 8 15.39 24.93 10.06
CA LEU A 8 15.27 24.02 8.92
C LEU A 8 15.96 24.59 7.68
N VAL A 9 17.24 24.82 7.78
CA VAL A 9 18.15 24.96 6.63
C VAL A 9 18.63 23.57 6.18
N SER A 10 17.92 22.52 6.61
CA SER A 10 18.25 21.15 6.19
C SER A 10 17.64 20.89 4.82
N THR A 11 18.47 20.51 3.89
CA THR A 11 18.10 20.09 2.52
C THR A 11 17.45 18.69 2.54
N GLU A 12 17.37 18.06 3.70
CA GLU A 12 16.97 16.66 3.84
C GLU A 12 15.56 16.51 4.40
N VAL A 13 14.86 15.52 3.90
CA VAL A 13 13.58 15.09 4.45
C VAL A 13 13.79 14.53 5.86
N ARG A 14 13.05 15.04 6.84
CA ARG A 14 13.06 14.54 8.22
C ARG A 14 11.79 13.79 8.51
N SER A 15 11.93 12.59 9.03
CA SER A 15 10.80 11.75 9.42
C SER A 15 10.77 11.60 10.94
N VAL A 16 9.65 11.95 11.55
CA VAL A 16 9.44 11.89 12.99
C VAL A 16 8.37 10.84 13.30
N PRO A 17 8.70 9.75 13.99
CA PRO A 17 7.71 8.78 14.41
C PRO A 17 6.90 9.31 15.60
N ILE A 18 5.60 9.10 15.57
CA ILE A 18 4.69 9.40 16.67
C ILE A 18 4.01 8.10 17.08
N ALA A 19 4.21 7.70 18.33
CA ALA A 19 3.64 6.48 18.87
C ALA A 19 2.11 6.54 18.93
N ALA A 20 1.48 5.37 18.88
CA ALA A 20 0.05 5.23 19.09
C ALA A 20 -0.35 5.82 20.47
N HIS A 21 -1.48 6.51 20.51
CA HIS A 21 -2.03 7.06 21.74
C HIS A 21 -3.55 6.95 21.73
N ASP A 22 -4.11 6.41 22.81
CA ASP A 22 -5.54 6.10 22.93
C ASP A 22 -6.00 5.25 21.72
N ASP A 23 -7.06 5.67 21.03
CA ASP A 23 -7.59 4.98 19.85
C ASP A 23 -6.93 5.42 18.53
N ARG A 24 -5.83 6.19 18.61
CA ARG A 24 -5.14 6.69 17.41
C ARG A 24 -3.98 5.77 17.04
N PRO A 25 -3.88 5.37 15.76
CA PRO A 25 -2.74 4.58 15.31
C PRO A 25 -1.44 5.39 15.38
N PRO A 26 -0.29 4.71 15.43
CA PRO A 26 0.99 5.37 15.26
C PRO A 26 1.06 6.02 13.88
N LEU A 27 1.81 7.08 13.76
CA LEU A 27 1.98 7.79 12.49
C LEU A 27 3.40 8.29 12.31
N ILE A 28 3.75 8.57 11.08
CA ILE A 28 5.03 9.18 10.74
C ILE A 28 4.74 10.56 10.15
N VAL A 29 5.39 11.58 10.70
CA VAL A 29 5.35 12.94 10.15
C VAL A 29 6.61 13.16 9.34
N HIS A 30 6.46 13.42 8.05
CA HIS A 30 7.55 13.77 7.16
C HIS A 30 7.58 15.27 6.93
N LEU A 31 8.72 15.89 7.20
CA LEU A 31 8.99 17.28 6.90
C LEU A 31 9.82 17.35 5.63
N VAL A 32 9.22 17.83 4.56
CA VAL A 32 9.84 17.94 3.24
C VAL A 32 10.15 19.42 2.97
N PRO A 33 11.43 19.84 2.99
CA PRO A 33 11.77 21.23 2.69
C PRO A 33 11.47 21.57 1.24
N ILE A 34 11.06 22.81 0.99
CA ILE A 34 10.75 23.31 -0.35
C ILE A 34 11.94 24.07 -0.90
N HIS A 35 12.40 23.69 -2.09
CA HIS A 35 13.57 24.28 -2.73
C HIS A 35 13.29 24.74 -4.17
N GLY A 36 14.09 25.66 -4.67
CA GLY A 36 14.15 26.08 -6.07
C GLY A 36 12.82 26.61 -6.59
N ALA A 37 12.45 26.22 -7.82
CA ALA A 37 11.24 26.68 -8.51
C ALA A 37 9.94 26.34 -7.79
N ALA A 38 9.91 25.27 -6.98
CA ALA A 38 8.76 24.94 -6.16
C ALA A 38 8.45 26.01 -5.10
N ARG A 39 9.44 26.77 -4.69
CA ARG A 39 9.30 27.87 -3.72
C ARG A 39 8.45 29.02 -4.26
N ASP A 40 8.47 29.25 -5.55
CA ASP A 40 7.67 30.28 -6.22
C ASP A 40 6.18 29.95 -6.22
N LEU A 41 5.83 28.66 -6.17
CA LEU A 41 4.46 28.17 -6.09
C LEU A 41 3.88 28.27 -4.66
N PHE A 42 4.76 28.27 -3.64
CA PHE A 42 4.39 28.26 -2.22
C PHE A 42 5.02 29.47 -1.52
N ASP A 43 4.55 30.65 -1.86
CA ASP A 43 5.14 31.96 -1.57
C ASP A 43 5.47 32.24 -0.08
N ARG A 44 4.93 31.48 0.87
CA ARG A 44 5.19 31.62 2.31
C ARG A 44 5.46 30.31 3.05
N ALA A 45 5.49 29.18 2.33
CA ALA A 45 5.77 27.89 2.94
C ALA A 45 7.25 27.53 2.78
N SER A 46 7.90 27.11 3.86
CA SER A 46 9.28 26.62 3.86
C SER A 46 9.40 25.10 3.83
N ALA A 47 8.32 24.40 4.11
CA ALA A 47 8.26 22.96 4.12
C ALA A 47 6.83 22.43 3.87
N ILE A 48 6.75 21.19 3.38
CA ILE A 48 5.51 20.43 3.30
C ILE A 48 5.53 19.41 4.44
N VAL A 49 4.41 19.28 5.14
CA VAL A 49 4.21 18.28 6.19
C VAL A 49 3.34 17.17 5.61
N ILE A 50 3.87 15.95 5.58
CA ILE A 50 3.13 14.76 5.17
C ILE A 50 2.92 13.88 6.39
N VAL A 51 1.68 13.54 6.69
CA VAL A 51 1.31 12.66 7.79
C VAL A 51 0.88 11.30 7.23
N THR A 52 1.61 10.25 7.62
CA THR A 52 1.34 8.89 7.18
C THR A 52 0.95 8.01 8.37
N PRO A 53 -0.31 7.62 8.52
CA PRO A 53 -0.70 6.66 9.55
C PRO A 53 -0.07 5.29 9.28
N VAL A 54 0.40 4.63 10.34
CA VAL A 54 0.92 3.26 10.27
C VAL A 54 -0.24 2.33 10.62
N VAL A 55 -0.99 1.95 9.61
CA VAL A 55 -2.12 1.03 9.71
C VAL A 55 -1.92 -0.12 8.72
N PRO A 56 -2.53 -1.29 8.96
CA PRO A 56 -2.52 -2.36 7.96
C PRO A 56 -3.03 -1.82 6.62
N ALA A 57 -2.28 -2.06 5.57
CA ALA A 57 -2.70 -1.68 4.24
C ALA A 57 -3.85 -2.60 3.79
N GLU A 58 -4.91 -2.03 3.26
CA GLU A 58 -5.95 -2.82 2.61
C GLU A 58 -5.45 -3.29 1.24
N VAL A 59 -5.62 -4.58 0.98
CA VAL A 59 -5.31 -5.15 -0.32
C VAL A 59 -6.31 -4.62 -1.35
N PRO A 60 -5.87 -4.23 -2.56
CA PRO A 60 -6.77 -3.77 -3.60
C PRO A 60 -7.90 -4.77 -3.89
N THR A 61 -9.05 -4.26 -4.30
CA THR A 61 -10.17 -5.11 -4.69
C THR A 61 -9.84 -5.97 -5.91
N ALA A 62 -10.61 -7.04 -6.11
CA ALA A 62 -10.41 -7.92 -7.26
C ALA A 62 -10.51 -7.16 -8.60
N GLU A 63 -11.44 -6.21 -8.71
CA GLU A 63 -11.62 -5.38 -9.91
C GLU A 63 -10.39 -4.52 -10.21
N VAL A 64 -9.81 -3.92 -9.18
CA VAL A 64 -8.57 -3.14 -9.32
C VAL A 64 -7.42 -4.04 -9.77
N LEU A 65 -7.28 -5.22 -9.17
CA LEU A 65 -6.23 -6.17 -9.53
C LEU A 65 -6.39 -6.70 -10.97
N GLN A 66 -7.63 -6.91 -11.43
CA GLN A 66 -7.91 -7.24 -12.83
C GLN A 66 -7.37 -6.15 -13.77
N GLY A 67 -7.67 -4.90 -13.47
CA GLY A 67 -7.22 -3.78 -14.30
C GLY A 67 -5.71 -3.54 -14.27
N LEU A 68 -5.07 -3.74 -13.11
CA LEU A 68 -3.63 -3.51 -12.95
C LEU A 68 -2.77 -4.57 -13.65
N PHE A 69 -3.19 -5.83 -13.62
CA PHE A 69 -2.36 -6.96 -14.06
C PHE A 69 -2.99 -7.81 -15.16
N ASP A 70 -4.08 -7.35 -15.74
CA ASP A 70 -4.84 -8.09 -16.75
C ASP A 70 -5.22 -9.51 -16.29
N LEU A 71 -5.73 -9.59 -15.06
CA LEU A 71 -6.16 -10.84 -14.45
C LEU A 71 -7.60 -11.18 -14.81
N THR A 72 -7.88 -12.46 -14.91
CA THR A 72 -9.28 -12.93 -14.94
C THR A 72 -9.92 -12.72 -13.56
N PRO A 73 -11.27 -12.70 -13.45
CA PRO A 73 -11.94 -12.58 -12.16
C PRO A 73 -11.52 -13.65 -11.14
N ALA A 74 -11.32 -14.88 -11.58
CA ALA A 74 -10.87 -15.98 -10.73
C ALA A 74 -9.42 -15.77 -10.25
N GLU A 75 -8.53 -15.37 -11.14
CA GLU A 75 -7.14 -15.05 -10.82
C GLU A 75 -7.06 -13.88 -9.83
N ALA A 76 -7.83 -12.83 -10.04
CA ALA A 76 -7.86 -11.66 -9.17
C ALA A 76 -8.32 -11.99 -7.75
N ARG A 77 -9.32 -12.87 -7.61
CA ARG A 77 -9.77 -13.33 -6.29
C ARG A 77 -8.69 -14.14 -5.56
N VAL A 78 -7.99 -14.99 -6.27
CA VAL A 78 -6.83 -15.73 -5.70
C VAL A 78 -5.72 -14.76 -5.31
N ALA A 79 -5.36 -13.82 -6.18
CA ALA A 79 -4.34 -12.82 -5.90
C ALA A 79 -4.68 -12.02 -4.64
N ARG A 80 -5.93 -11.55 -4.53
CA ARG A 80 -6.39 -10.84 -3.33
C ARG A 80 -6.27 -11.69 -2.08
N GLY A 81 -6.69 -12.94 -2.12
CA GLY A 81 -6.57 -13.86 -0.99
C GLY A 81 -5.12 -14.02 -0.53
N ILE A 82 -4.19 -14.12 -1.46
CA ILE A 82 -2.75 -14.18 -1.15
C ILE A 82 -2.28 -12.86 -0.53
N GLY A 83 -2.69 -11.72 -1.06
CA GLY A 83 -2.38 -10.40 -0.50
C GLY A 83 -2.90 -10.21 0.93
N GLU A 84 -4.04 -10.80 1.25
CA GLU A 84 -4.63 -10.82 2.59
C GLU A 84 -3.93 -11.81 3.55
N GLY A 85 -2.93 -12.53 3.09
CA GLY A 85 -2.18 -13.51 3.87
C GLY A 85 -2.86 -14.86 4.02
N ARG A 86 -3.85 -15.17 3.18
CA ARG A 86 -4.53 -16.47 3.20
C ARG A 86 -3.67 -17.55 2.57
N THR A 87 -3.80 -18.76 3.08
CA THR A 87 -3.17 -19.95 2.48
C THR A 87 -3.94 -20.45 1.25
N VAL A 88 -3.29 -21.23 0.41
CA VAL A 88 -3.94 -21.91 -0.73
C VAL A 88 -5.14 -22.74 -0.25
N GLU A 89 -5.00 -23.45 0.86
CA GLU A 89 -6.06 -24.24 1.47
C GLU A 89 -7.26 -23.40 1.89
N ALA A 90 -6.99 -22.25 2.52
CA ALA A 90 -8.05 -21.33 2.95
C ALA A 90 -8.79 -20.72 1.76
N ILE A 91 -8.10 -20.37 0.70
CA ILE A 91 -8.68 -19.83 -0.54
C ILE A 91 -9.54 -20.90 -1.22
N ALA A 92 -9.02 -22.13 -1.35
CA ALA A 92 -9.75 -23.25 -1.93
C ALA A 92 -11.05 -23.53 -1.18
N GLY A 93 -10.99 -23.55 0.15
CA GLY A 93 -12.17 -23.73 1.00
C GLY A 93 -13.18 -22.61 0.86
N ALA A 94 -12.72 -21.35 0.84
CA ALA A 94 -13.61 -20.19 0.73
C ALA A 94 -14.34 -20.10 -0.62
N PHE A 95 -13.72 -20.55 -1.70
CA PHE A 95 -14.32 -20.49 -3.04
C PHE A 95 -14.93 -21.82 -3.51
N GLY A 96 -14.84 -22.87 -2.71
CA GLY A 96 -15.38 -24.18 -3.06
C GLY A 96 -14.68 -24.82 -4.26
N ILE A 97 -13.38 -24.60 -4.42
CA ILE A 97 -12.54 -25.15 -5.49
C ILE A 97 -11.39 -25.98 -4.93
N SER A 98 -10.74 -26.79 -5.79
CA SER A 98 -9.60 -27.58 -5.35
C SER A 98 -8.35 -26.74 -5.11
N ARG A 99 -7.47 -27.22 -4.23
CA ARG A 99 -6.15 -26.62 -4.02
C ARG A 99 -5.32 -26.55 -5.32
N GLU A 100 -5.46 -27.54 -6.15
CA GLU A 100 -4.78 -27.57 -7.44
C GLU A 100 -5.27 -26.46 -8.38
N THR A 101 -6.58 -26.21 -8.41
CA THR A 101 -7.15 -25.09 -9.15
C THR A 101 -6.61 -23.75 -8.65
N VAL A 102 -6.52 -23.55 -7.33
CA VAL A 102 -5.92 -22.35 -6.75
C VAL A 102 -4.46 -22.22 -7.15
N ARG A 103 -3.68 -23.29 -7.09
CA ARG A 103 -2.26 -23.26 -7.50
C ARG A 103 -2.09 -22.93 -8.98
N ASN A 104 -2.94 -23.44 -9.85
CA ASN A 104 -2.90 -23.13 -11.27
C ASN A 104 -3.24 -21.66 -11.54
N GLN A 105 -4.25 -21.13 -10.86
CA GLN A 105 -4.59 -19.71 -10.94
C GLN A 105 -3.48 -18.82 -10.36
N LEU A 106 -2.88 -19.20 -9.24
CA LEU A 106 -1.75 -18.50 -8.65
C LEU A 106 -0.56 -18.48 -9.59
N LYS A 107 -0.25 -19.59 -10.25
CA LYS A 107 0.80 -19.66 -11.26
C LYS A 107 0.56 -18.67 -12.41
N ALA A 108 -0.68 -18.57 -12.88
CA ALA A 108 -1.04 -17.61 -13.91
C ALA A 108 -0.89 -16.16 -13.41
N VAL A 109 -1.30 -15.87 -12.16
CA VAL A 109 -1.11 -14.56 -11.54
C VAL A 109 0.37 -14.19 -11.47
N LEU A 110 1.23 -15.09 -11.02
CA LEU A 110 2.67 -14.86 -10.93
C LEU A 110 3.27 -14.57 -12.31
N ALA A 111 2.85 -15.31 -13.33
CA ALA A 111 3.30 -15.07 -14.70
C ALA A 111 2.87 -13.69 -15.20
N LYS A 112 1.64 -13.26 -14.95
CA LYS A 112 1.10 -11.96 -15.39
C LYS A 112 1.69 -10.78 -14.61
N THR A 113 2.03 -10.96 -13.34
CA THR A 113 2.67 -9.93 -12.51
C THR A 113 4.19 -9.87 -12.66
N GLY A 114 4.79 -10.86 -13.32
CA GLY A 114 6.25 -10.98 -13.46
C GLY A 114 6.97 -11.42 -12.19
N LEU A 115 6.24 -11.95 -11.20
CA LEU A 115 6.79 -12.40 -9.92
C LEU A 115 7.07 -13.92 -9.95
N GLY A 116 8.07 -14.33 -9.18
CA GLY A 116 8.47 -15.74 -9.12
C GLY A 116 7.87 -16.53 -7.97
N ARG A 117 7.44 -15.84 -6.91
CA ARG A 117 7.01 -16.50 -5.66
C ARG A 117 5.76 -15.88 -5.08
N GLN A 118 4.96 -16.71 -4.40
CA GLN A 118 3.78 -16.29 -3.66
C GLN A 118 4.07 -15.19 -2.63
N VAL A 119 5.19 -15.28 -1.92
CA VAL A 119 5.59 -14.28 -0.91
C VAL A 119 5.87 -12.91 -1.54
N GLU A 120 6.39 -12.87 -2.75
CA GLU A 120 6.62 -11.63 -3.49
C GLU A 120 5.28 -10.99 -3.89
N LEU A 121 4.32 -11.78 -4.33
CA LEU A 121 2.96 -11.32 -4.62
C LEU A 121 2.29 -10.76 -3.38
N ALA A 122 2.35 -11.47 -2.26
CA ALA A 122 1.80 -10.99 -1.00
C ALA A 122 2.42 -9.65 -0.57
N GLY A 123 3.74 -9.52 -0.69
CA GLY A 123 4.46 -8.28 -0.39
C GLY A 123 4.07 -7.11 -1.30
N LEU A 124 3.96 -7.37 -2.60
CA LEU A 124 3.54 -6.35 -3.58
C LEU A 124 2.14 -5.83 -3.26
N LEU A 125 1.18 -6.73 -3.02
CA LEU A 125 -0.22 -6.35 -2.77
C LEU A 125 -0.42 -5.69 -1.41
N ALA A 126 0.29 -6.12 -0.39
CA ALA A 126 0.29 -5.47 0.92
C ALA A 126 0.91 -4.06 0.88
N GLY A 127 1.87 -3.82 -0.02
CA GLY A 127 2.50 -2.52 -0.23
C GLY A 127 1.70 -1.57 -1.12
N THR A 128 0.69 -2.07 -1.84
CA THR A 128 -0.15 -1.25 -2.72
C THR A 128 -1.21 -0.53 -1.90
N LYS A 129 -1.04 0.78 -1.73
CA LYS A 129 -1.95 1.61 -0.94
C LYS A 129 -3.16 2.02 -1.76
N MET A 130 -4.33 1.77 -1.22
CA MET A 130 -5.57 2.35 -1.72
C MET A 130 -5.82 3.71 -1.05
N PRO A 131 -6.38 4.70 -1.77
CA PRO A 131 -6.76 5.96 -1.16
C PRO A 131 -7.85 5.74 -0.10
N PRO A 132 -7.89 6.55 0.97
CA PRO A 132 -8.93 6.46 1.98
C PRO A 132 -10.30 6.69 1.35
N GLY A 133 -11.28 5.87 1.72
CA GLY A 133 -12.63 5.94 1.19
C GLY A 133 -12.88 5.19 -0.13
N SER A 134 -11.88 4.49 -0.67
CA SER A 134 -12.07 3.56 -1.78
C SER A 134 -12.75 2.29 -1.27
N THR A 135 -14.02 2.41 -0.96
CA THR A 135 -14.85 1.24 -0.68
C THR A 135 -15.05 0.48 -1.98
N ALA A 136 -14.78 -0.82 -1.94
CA ALA A 136 -15.18 -1.72 -3.00
C ALA A 136 -16.69 -1.59 -3.20
N GLY A 137 -17.08 -0.98 -4.30
CA GLY A 137 -18.48 -0.98 -4.71
C GLY A 137 -18.90 -2.38 -5.08
#